data_b7680708aaf4b8acfd05e9251f58eae3
#
_entry.id   b7680708aaf4b8acfd05e9251f58eae3
#
_cell.length_a   1.000
_cell.length_b   1.000
_cell.length_c   1.000
_cell.angle_alpha   90.00
_cell.angle_beta   90.00
_cell.angle_gamma   90.00
#
_symmetry.space_group_name_H-M   'P 1'
#
loop_
_entity.id
_entity.type
_entity.pdbx_description
1 polymer ?
#
loop_
_entity_poly.entity_id
_entity_poly.type
_entity_poly.pdbx_seq_one_letter_code
_entity_poly.pdbx_strand_id
1 'polypeptide(L)'
;MKKQKADTGKLKITPLGGMREVGKNLTVYEYDNTMIVVDCGIAFPEEDMPGVDIIIPDFTYLRENQAKFKAVFLTHGHEDHIGALPWLLREFQVPVYGNRLTLKLVELKLQDRGTHVKNADLRLVTAGMKVGIGPFSIEFIPVNHSIADANALAIDT
;
A
#
# COMPACT_ATOMS: atom_id res chain seq x y z
N MET A 1 16.35 -30.16 -2.17
CA MET A 1 16.05 -28.80 -1.76
C MET A 1 17.10 -27.86 -2.38
N LYS A 2 16.75 -27.13 -3.45
CA LYS A 2 17.63 -26.10 -4.02
C LYS A 2 17.61 -24.89 -3.08
N LYS A 3 18.72 -24.57 -2.42
CA LYS A 3 18.91 -23.29 -1.73
C LYS A 3 18.76 -22.17 -2.77
N GLN A 4 17.69 -21.40 -2.69
CA GLN A 4 17.60 -20.14 -3.41
C GLN A 4 18.79 -19.29 -2.95
N LYS A 5 19.67 -18.94 -3.89
CA LYS A 5 20.74 -17.98 -3.67
C LYS A 5 20.06 -16.66 -3.26
N ALA A 6 20.37 -16.14 -2.09
CA ALA A 6 19.96 -14.80 -1.69
C ALA A 6 20.46 -13.84 -2.76
N ASP A 7 19.54 -13.14 -3.41
CA ASP A 7 19.86 -12.10 -4.40
C ASP A 7 20.28 -10.87 -3.60
N THR A 8 21.53 -10.87 -3.16
CA THR A 8 22.08 -9.86 -2.27
C THR A 8 22.34 -8.58 -3.05
N GLY A 9 21.60 -7.54 -2.73
CA GLY A 9 21.95 -6.16 -3.04
C GLY A 9 21.21 -5.49 -4.21
N LYS A 10 20.06 -5.99 -4.67
CA LYS A 10 19.24 -5.31 -5.68
C LYS A 10 17.89 -4.91 -5.12
N LEU A 11 17.59 -3.62 -5.09
CA LEU A 11 16.25 -3.12 -4.86
C LEU A 11 15.41 -3.41 -6.11
N LYS A 12 14.29 -4.12 -5.93
CA LYS A 12 13.30 -4.36 -6.96
C LYS A 12 12.07 -3.49 -6.70
N ILE A 13 11.66 -2.70 -7.70
CA ILE A 13 10.47 -1.87 -7.66
C ILE A 13 9.51 -2.40 -8.71
N THR A 14 8.30 -2.80 -8.28
CA THR A 14 7.29 -3.41 -9.14
C THR A 14 5.96 -2.68 -8.96
N PRO A 15 5.58 -1.78 -9.89
CA PRO A 15 4.23 -1.22 -9.91
C PRO A 15 3.22 -2.33 -10.26
N LEU A 16 2.17 -2.49 -9.45
CA LEU A 16 1.04 -3.37 -9.73
C LEU A 16 -0.19 -2.59 -10.22
N GLY A 17 -0.11 -1.25 -10.21
CA GLY A 17 -1.08 -0.32 -10.74
C GLY A 17 -0.52 1.10 -10.77
N GLY A 18 -1.25 2.04 -11.38
CA GLY A 18 -0.87 3.45 -11.47
C GLY A 18 0.13 3.80 -12.57
N MET A 19 0.61 2.82 -13.36
CA MET A 19 1.53 3.07 -14.46
C MET A 19 0.80 3.18 -15.79
N ARG A 20 0.85 4.37 -16.43
CA ARG A 20 0.14 4.71 -17.67
C ARG A 20 -1.38 4.69 -17.55
N GLU A 21 -1.89 4.80 -16.35
CA GLU A 21 -3.31 4.86 -16.02
C GLU A 21 -3.52 5.81 -14.85
N VAL A 22 -4.74 6.31 -14.64
CA VAL A 22 -5.13 7.09 -13.47
C VAL A 22 -5.80 6.16 -12.47
N GLY A 23 -5.29 6.15 -11.25
CA GLY A 23 -5.82 5.30 -10.17
C GLY A 23 -5.07 3.99 -9.97
N LYS A 24 -5.58 3.13 -9.10
CA LYS A 24 -5.00 1.85 -8.68
C LYS A 24 -3.54 1.94 -8.23
N ASN A 25 -3.14 3.07 -7.63
CA ASN A 25 -1.76 3.23 -7.21
C ASN A 25 -1.39 2.15 -6.20
N LEU A 26 -0.47 1.27 -6.59
CA LEU A 26 0.13 0.24 -5.76
C LEU A 26 1.52 -0.08 -6.29
N THR A 27 2.54 0.20 -5.47
CA THR A 27 3.93 -0.09 -5.83
C THR A 27 4.58 -0.96 -4.77
N VAL A 28 5.18 -2.05 -5.20
CA VAL A 28 5.94 -2.98 -4.37
C VAL A 28 7.41 -2.61 -4.39
N TYR A 29 8.03 -2.51 -3.22
CA TYR A 29 9.47 -2.40 -3.02
C TYR A 29 9.97 -3.67 -2.35
N GLU A 30 10.95 -4.33 -2.95
CA GLU A 30 11.51 -5.58 -2.48
C GLU A 30 13.02 -5.48 -2.40
N TYR A 31 13.57 -5.77 -1.21
CA TYR A 31 15.00 -5.82 -0.98
C TYR A 31 15.32 -6.96 0.00
N ASP A 32 16.32 -7.77 -0.33
CA ASP A 32 16.62 -9.02 0.35
C ASP A 32 15.35 -9.91 0.44
N ASN A 33 14.97 -10.34 1.63
CA ASN A 33 13.78 -11.17 1.84
C ASN A 33 12.62 -10.37 2.47
N THR A 34 12.57 -9.06 2.20
CA THR A 34 11.56 -8.13 2.74
C THR A 34 10.86 -7.42 1.60
N MET A 35 9.55 -7.32 1.69
CA MET A 35 8.69 -6.64 0.73
C MET A 35 7.75 -5.68 1.47
N ILE A 36 7.70 -4.45 1.01
CA ILE A 36 6.75 -3.43 1.46
C ILE A 36 5.92 -2.94 0.28
N VAL A 37 4.74 -2.43 0.56
CA VAL A 37 3.83 -1.84 -0.42
C VAL A 37 3.64 -0.37 -0.11
N VAL A 38 3.68 0.47 -1.12
CA VAL A 38 3.29 1.89 -1.04
C VAL A 38 1.99 2.06 -1.77
N ASP A 39 0.99 2.54 -1.05
CA ASP A 39 -0.40 2.76 -1.45
C ASP A 39 -1.14 1.47 -1.90
N CYS A 40 -2.46 1.53 -1.94
CA CYS A 40 -3.32 0.47 -2.44
C CYS A 40 -4.67 1.08 -2.82
N GLY A 41 -4.71 1.70 -4.00
CA GLY A 41 -5.83 2.48 -4.48
C GLY A 41 -6.76 1.73 -5.43
N ILE A 42 -7.89 2.35 -5.71
CA ILE A 42 -8.82 1.92 -6.76
C ILE A 42 -8.65 2.78 -8.01
N ALA A 43 -9.17 2.29 -9.14
CA ALA A 43 -9.57 3.10 -10.28
C ALA A 43 -11.08 3.01 -10.46
N PHE A 44 -11.65 4.00 -11.13
CA PHE A 44 -13.05 3.99 -11.55
C PHE A 44 -13.16 3.37 -12.93
N PRO A 45 -14.29 2.66 -13.22
CA PRO A 45 -14.48 2.04 -14.52
C PRO A 45 -14.66 3.10 -15.61
N GLU A 46 -14.31 2.73 -16.85
CA GLU A 46 -14.57 3.52 -18.04
C GLU A 46 -16.01 3.29 -18.54
N GLU A 47 -16.49 4.12 -19.47
CA GLU A 47 -17.88 4.06 -19.97
C GLU A 47 -18.22 2.73 -20.65
N ASP A 48 -17.24 2.01 -21.15
CA ASP A 48 -17.38 0.71 -21.81
C ASP A 48 -17.40 -0.49 -20.85
N MET A 49 -17.39 -0.24 -19.52
CA MET A 49 -17.41 -1.26 -18.46
C MET A 49 -18.75 -1.28 -17.69
N PRO A 50 -19.89 -1.59 -18.31
CA PRO A 50 -21.18 -1.59 -17.63
C PRO A 50 -21.25 -2.64 -16.53
N GLY A 51 -21.73 -2.25 -15.33
CA GLY A 51 -21.88 -3.14 -14.18
C GLY A 51 -20.60 -3.31 -13.35
N VAL A 52 -19.52 -2.60 -13.66
CA VAL A 52 -18.32 -2.50 -12.83
C VAL A 52 -18.40 -1.23 -11.99
N ASP A 53 -18.32 -1.35 -10.67
CA ASP A 53 -18.35 -0.20 -9.74
C ASP A 53 -16.95 0.37 -9.46
N ILE A 54 -15.96 -0.51 -9.31
CA ILE A 54 -14.57 -0.16 -9.02
C ILE A 54 -13.61 -1.18 -9.65
N ILE A 55 -12.37 -0.74 -9.85
CA ILE A 55 -11.28 -1.60 -10.31
C ILE A 55 -10.18 -1.57 -9.24
N ILE A 56 -9.73 -2.75 -8.82
CA ILE A 56 -8.64 -2.91 -7.84
C ILE A 56 -7.38 -3.48 -8.51
N PRO A 57 -6.19 -3.27 -7.93
CA PRO A 57 -4.98 -3.92 -8.41
C PRO A 57 -5.05 -5.45 -8.31
N ASP A 58 -4.32 -6.15 -9.18
CA ASP A 58 -4.14 -7.61 -9.06
C ASP A 58 -3.11 -7.93 -7.96
N PHE A 59 -3.56 -8.68 -6.94
CA PHE A 59 -2.73 -9.07 -5.80
C PHE A 59 -1.96 -10.39 -6.01
N THR A 60 -1.99 -10.98 -7.20
CA THR A 60 -1.32 -12.27 -7.47
C THR A 60 0.16 -12.24 -7.08
N TYR A 61 0.87 -11.18 -7.43
CA TYR A 61 2.28 -11.04 -7.04
C TYR A 61 2.49 -11.02 -5.50
N LEU A 62 1.60 -10.39 -4.76
CA LEU A 62 1.65 -10.37 -3.29
C LEU A 62 1.37 -11.75 -2.70
N ARG A 63 0.39 -12.49 -3.28
CA ARG A 63 0.06 -13.87 -2.86
C ARG A 63 1.24 -14.81 -3.03
N GLU A 64 1.89 -14.76 -4.20
CA GLU A 64 3.06 -15.59 -4.51
C GLU A 64 4.28 -15.29 -3.62
N ASN A 65 4.35 -14.08 -3.07
CA ASN A 65 5.46 -13.60 -2.23
C ASN A 65 5.03 -13.27 -0.79
N GLN A 66 3.92 -13.81 -0.30
CA GLN A 66 3.31 -13.45 0.99
C GLN A 66 4.28 -13.52 2.17
N ALA A 67 5.19 -14.49 2.20
CA ALA A 67 6.17 -14.63 3.28
C ALA A 67 7.09 -13.42 3.46
N LYS A 68 7.36 -12.68 2.37
CA LYS A 68 8.18 -11.48 2.35
C LYS A 68 7.38 -10.20 2.65
N PHE A 69 6.07 -10.19 2.45
CA PHE A 69 5.21 -9.02 2.60
C PHE A 69 5.07 -8.63 4.06
N LYS A 70 5.55 -7.44 4.45
CA LYS A 70 5.71 -7.03 5.84
C LYS A 70 4.85 -5.83 6.24
N ALA A 71 4.56 -4.89 5.33
CA ALA A 71 3.86 -3.67 5.67
C ALA A 71 3.30 -2.95 4.44
N VAL A 72 2.29 -2.09 4.68
CA VAL A 72 1.79 -1.08 3.74
C VAL A 72 2.10 0.31 4.28
N PHE A 73 2.53 1.21 3.41
CA PHE A 73 2.79 2.62 3.70
C PHE A 73 1.88 3.49 2.84
N LEU A 74 1.13 4.38 3.46
CA LEU A 74 0.18 5.24 2.78
C LEU A 74 0.71 6.65 2.66
N THR A 75 0.70 7.18 1.45
CA THR A 75 1.12 8.55 1.17
C THR A 75 0.06 9.55 1.62
N HIS A 76 -1.21 9.33 1.28
CA HIS A 76 -2.35 10.20 1.61
C HIS A 76 -3.70 9.48 1.40
N GLY A 77 -4.79 10.15 1.73
CA GLY A 77 -6.12 9.56 1.84
C GLY A 77 -7.02 9.61 0.60
N HIS A 78 -6.52 9.86 -0.61
CA HIS A 78 -7.33 9.78 -1.82
C HIS A 78 -7.69 8.33 -2.19
N GLU A 79 -8.82 8.13 -2.88
CA GLU A 79 -9.36 6.82 -3.22
C GLU A 79 -8.42 5.99 -4.08
N ASP A 80 -7.73 6.63 -5.00
CA ASP A 80 -6.75 5.99 -5.89
C ASP A 80 -5.44 5.61 -5.18
N HIS A 81 -5.33 5.90 -3.85
CA HIS A 81 -4.22 5.52 -2.98
C HIS A 81 -4.63 4.61 -1.81
N ILE A 82 -5.88 4.67 -1.33
CA ILE A 82 -6.34 3.86 -0.19
C ILE A 82 -7.55 2.98 -0.50
N GLY A 83 -8.23 3.21 -1.62
CA GLY A 83 -9.54 2.63 -1.89
C GLY A 83 -9.57 1.11 -1.91
N ALA A 84 -8.50 0.44 -2.34
CA ALA A 84 -8.44 -1.02 -2.43
C ALA A 84 -7.91 -1.72 -1.15
N LEU A 85 -7.52 -0.95 -0.11
CA LEU A 85 -7.04 -1.51 1.15
C LEU A 85 -7.97 -2.54 1.81
N PRO A 86 -9.31 -2.37 1.82
CA PRO A 86 -10.19 -3.36 2.42
C PRO A 86 -10.07 -4.75 1.78
N TRP A 87 -9.88 -4.82 0.46
CA TRP A 87 -9.67 -6.09 -0.25
C TRP A 87 -8.31 -6.67 0.06
N LEU A 88 -7.25 -5.83 0.08
CA LEU A 88 -5.90 -6.26 0.46
C LEU A 88 -5.87 -6.83 1.88
N LEU A 89 -6.45 -6.13 2.86
CA LEU A 89 -6.40 -6.51 4.27
C LEU A 89 -7.31 -7.70 4.62
N ARG A 90 -8.22 -8.11 3.75
CA ARG A 90 -8.94 -9.40 3.86
C ARG A 90 -8.02 -10.59 3.58
N GLU A 91 -7.04 -10.41 2.69
CA GLU A 91 -6.13 -11.47 2.30
C GLU A 91 -4.84 -11.46 3.13
N PHE A 92 -4.37 -10.27 3.53
CA PHE A 92 -3.07 -10.11 4.18
C PHE A 92 -3.19 -9.37 5.52
N GLN A 93 -2.74 -10.00 6.58
CA GLN A 93 -2.68 -9.40 7.91
C GLN A 93 -1.31 -8.72 8.10
N VAL A 94 -1.17 -7.51 7.60
CA VAL A 94 0.05 -6.70 7.71
C VAL A 94 -0.25 -5.33 8.30
N PRO A 95 0.70 -4.70 9.02
CA PRO A 95 0.53 -3.34 9.51
C PRO A 95 0.43 -2.34 8.37
N VAL A 96 -0.42 -1.34 8.55
CA VAL A 96 -0.63 -0.20 7.66
C VAL A 96 -0.18 1.07 8.35
N TYR A 97 0.82 1.74 7.80
CA TYR A 97 1.35 3.00 8.31
C TYR A 97 0.78 4.17 7.53
N GLY A 98 0.30 5.17 8.23
CA GLY A 98 -0.24 6.39 7.62
C GLY A 98 -0.40 7.52 8.62
N ASN A 99 -0.61 8.73 8.13
CA ASN A 99 -0.92 9.86 9.00
C ASN A 99 -2.35 9.78 9.54
N ARG A 100 -2.68 10.71 10.45
CA ARG A 100 -3.94 10.69 11.19
C ARG A 100 -5.17 10.73 10.30
N LEU A 101 -5.21 11.66 9.33
CA LEU A 101 -6.35 11.80 8.44
C LEU A 101 -6.51 10.58 7.54
N THR A 102 -5.42 10.13 6.92
CA THR A 102 -5.41 8.95 6.04
C THR A 102 -5.91 7.70 6.77
N LEU A 103 -5.39 7.43 7.97
CA LEU A 103 -5.84 6.28 8.75
C LEU A 103 -7.31 6.39 9.17
N LYS A 104 -7.80 7.61 9.45
CA LYS A 104 -9.22 7.79 9.78
C LYS A 104 -10.14 7.49 8.59
N LEU A 105 -9.74 7.88 7.39
CA LEU A 105 -10.46 7.53 6.16
C LEU A 105 -10.43 6.01 5.91
N VAL A 106 -9.27 5.37 6.14
CA VAL A 106 -9.15 3.91 6.07
C VAL A 106 -10.07 3.21 7.07
N GLU A 107 -10.10 3.64 8.34
CA GLU A 107 -11.01 3.08 9.35
C GLU A 107 -12.48 3.10 8.90
N LEU A 108 -12.94 4.23 8.32
CA LEU A 108 -14.31 4.34 7.80
C LEU A 108 -14.58 3.31 6.71
N LYS A 109 -13.63 3.13 5.77
CA LYS A 109 -13.74 2.13 4.71
C LYS A 109 -13.80 0.70 5.24
N LEU A 110 -13.00 0.40 6.26
CA LEU A 110 -12.96 -0.94 6.88
C LEU A 110 -14.22 -1.27 7.69
N GLN A 111 -15.04 -0.27 8.02
CA GLN A 111 -16.32 -0.43 8.72
C GLN A 111 -17.51 -0.60 7.76
N ASP A 112 -17.34 -0.32 6.48
CA ASP A 112 -18.40 -0.44 5.49
C ASP A 112 -18.85 -1.90 5.34
N ARG A 113 -20.18 -2.12 5.16
CA ARG A 113 -20.79 -3.46 5.08
C ARG A 113 -20.21 -4.32 3.97
N GLY A 114 -19.88 -3.70 2.83
CA GLY A 114 -19.28 -4.38 1.67
C GLY A 114 -17.80 -4.74 1.85
N THR A 115 -17.09 -4.03 2.71
CA THR A 115 -15.62 -4.09 2.83
C THR A 115 -15.11 -4.32 4.26
N HIS A 116 -15.99 -4.78 5.16
CA HIS A 116 -15.66 -4.93 6.58
C HIS A 116 -14.43 -5.81 6.85
N VAL A 117 -13.43 -5.23 7.51
CA VAL A 117 -12.23 -5.92 8.00
C VAL A 117 -12.10 -5.67 9.50
N LYS A 118 -12.09 -6.73 10.29
CA LYS A 118 -11.91 -6.65 11.75
C LYS A 118 -10.42 -6.62 12.11
N ASN A 119 -10.08 -5.82 13.13
CA ASN A 119 -8.75 -5.84 13.76
C ASN A 119 -7.59 -5.53 12.79
N ALA A 120 -7.77 -4.58 11.86
CA ALA A 120 -6.67 -4.08 11.05
C ALA A 120 -5.61 -3.41 11.94
N ASP A 121 -4.34 -3.73 11.72
CA ASP A 121 -3.20 -3.11 12.44
C ASP A 121 -2.85 -1.76 11.80
N LEU A 122 -3.53 -0.69 12.22
CA LEU A 122 -3.32 0.67 11.73
C LEU A 122 -2.35 1.41 12.65
N ARG A 123 -1.22 1.85 12.10
CA ARG A 123 -0.13 2.48 12.85
C ARG A 123 0.05 3.93 12.44
N LEU A 124 -0.20 4.83 13.40
CA LEU A 124 -0.06 6.26 13.20
C LEU A 124 1.40 6.66 13.03
N VAL A 125 1.65 7.48 12.02
CA VAL A 125 2.92 8.17 11.78
C VAL A 125 2.71 9.67 11.71
N THR A 126 3.75 10.41 12.03
CA THR A 126 3.78 11.88 11.97
C THR A 126 4.90 12.34 11.02
N ALA A 127 4.81 13.60 10.59
CA ALA A 127 5.82 14.23 9.75
C ALA A 127 7.24 14.07 10.31
N GLY A 128 8.18 13.66 9.47
CA GLY A 128 9.59 13.41 9.83
C GLY A 128 9.82 12.09 10.57
N MET A 129 8.78 11.31 10.85
CA MET A 129 8.93 10.00 11.49
C MET A 129 9.57 9.01 10.53
N LYS A 130 10.50 8.20 11.05
CA LYS A 130 11.13 7.08 10.34
C LYS A 130 10.63 5.76 10.89
N VAL A 131 10.26 4.85 9.99
CA VAL A 131 9.80 3.50 10.32
C VAL A 131 10.75 2.48 9.71
N GLY A 132 11.31 1.61 10.54
CA GLY A 132 12.18 0.51 10.09
C GLY A 132 11.39 -0.78 9.86
N ILE A 133 11.55 -1.40 8.68
CA ILE A 133 10.97 -2.71 8.34
C ILE A 133 12.04 -3.57 7.67
N GLY A 134 12.63 -4.49 8.40
CA GLY A 134 13.77 -5.27 7.90
C GLY A 134 14.92 -4.35 7.46
N PRO A 135 15.37 -4.41 6.20
CA PRO A 135 16.41 -3.54 5.68
C PRO A 135 15.91 -2.13 5.31
N PHE A 136 14.59 -1.92 5.23
CA PHE A 136 14.02 -0.63 4.84
C PHE A 136 13.94 0.36 6.00
N SER A 137 14.28 1.62 5.73
CA SER A 137 13.99 2.78 6.56
C SER A 137 13.14 3.77 5.78
N ILE A 138 11.90 4.01 6.22
CA ILE A 138 10.91 4.83 5.51
C ILE A 138 10.65 6.10 6.31
N GLU A 139 10.97 7.27 5.72
CA GLU A 139 10.69 8.58 6.30
C GLU A 139 9.49 9.24 5.64
N PHE A 140 8.57 9.77 6.44
CA PHE A 140 7.39 10.50 6.01
C PHE A 140 7.70 11.99 5.87
N ILE A 141 7.72 12.51 4.65
CA ILE A 141 8.05 13.90 4.33
C ILE A 141 6.76 14.63 3.94
N PRO A 142 6.31 15.64 4.72
CA PRO A 142 5.12 16.40 4.39
C PRO A 142 5.25 17.10 3.04
N VAL A 143 4.19 17.04 2.24
CA VAL A 143 4.10 17.71 0.95
C VAL A 143 2.75 18.41 0.79
N ASN A 144 2.71 19.43 -0.07
CA ASN A 144 1.46 20.09 -0.43
C ASN A 144 0.69 19.23 -1.43
N HIS A 145 -0.60 19.05 -1.16
CA HIS A 145 -1.50 18.31 -2.03
C HIS A 145 -2.93 18.84 -1.86
N SER A 146 -3.89 18.38 -2.68
CA SER A 146 -5.31 18.76 -2.59
C SER A 146 -6.04 18.13 -1.39
N ILE A 147 -5.39 17.29 -0.62
CA ILE A 147 -5.85 16.74 0.67
C ILE A 147 -4.84 17.05 1.77
N ALA A 148 -5.33 17.29 2.98
CA ALA A 148 -4.45 17.54 4.13
C ALA A 148 -3.61 16.31 4.51
N ASP A 149 -2.48 16.55 5.19
CA ASP A 149 -1.57 15.51 5.71
C ASP A 149 -0.97 14.59 4.63
N ALA A 150 -0.83 15.04 3.39
CA ALA A 150 -0.15 14.26 2.36
C ALA A 150 1.36 14.20 2.62
N ASN A 151 1.95 13.03 2.30
CA ASN A 151 3.39 12.80 2.46
C ASN A 151 4.01 12.19 1.20
N ALA A 152 5.23 12.60 0.91
CA ALA A 152 6.17 11.80 0.14
C ALA A 152 6.86 10.80 1.08
N LEU A 153 7.38 9.71 0.53
CA LEU A 153 8.12 8.71 1.29
C LEU A 153 9.56 8.67 0.78
N ALA A 154 10.53 8.93 1.67
CA ALA A 154 11.92 8.59 1.40
C ALA A 154 12.17 7.16 1.87
N ILE A 155 12.52 6.26 0.94
CA ILE A 155 12.73 4.84 1.20
C ILE A 155 14.23 4.56 1.04
N ASP A 156 14.85 4.15 2.13
CA ASP A 156 16.27 3.82 2.23
C ASP A 156 16.43 2.33 2.52
N THR A 157 17.52 1.69 1.97
CA THR A 157 17.75 0.23 2.09
C THR A 157 19.16 -0.12 2.49
#